data_0adabe9ce5727c9e3f6fd5ff736f6808
#
_entry.id   0adabe9ce5727c9e3f6fd5ff736f6808
#
_cell.length_a   1.000
_cell.length_b   1.000
_cell.length_c   1.000
_cell.angle_alpha   90.00
_cell.angle_beta   90.00
_cell.angle_gamma   90.00
#
_symmetry.space_group_name_H-M   'P 1'
#
loop_
_entity.id
_entity.type
_entity.pdbx_description
1 polymer ?
#
loop_
_entity_poly.entity_id
_entity_poly.type
_entity_poly.pdbx_seq_one_letter_code
_entity_poly.pdbx_strand_id
1 'polypeptide(L)'
;MLKTIILSELSPELFQYKLTNVQISKKSTIIYYTIDTVSIKKEIIPIINRHYSTISVNYSTLLPSTKKLPPQEVVSGLYLIYPCKNSTIPQKVNLLPNAPRIYRNGVHRGIDFYVDWGSPVYAVESGEIIRADHNFIEISSEFRKSLLNKTKRTGYTPPDIFEHILLGQSIFIDHGFDILPGYRAVSIYAHLSHINSFIKPGAKVNKGQEIGLSGNSGTEPATRGTRENAHLHWELLLQNKNGETYLGQGLPYEELYPLLNKVFFR
;
A
#
# COMPACT_ATOMS: atom_id res chain seq x y z
N MET A 1 9.76 6.57 -20.41
CA MET A 1 8.76 6.63 -21.48
C MET A 1 7.47 7.31 -21.05
N LEU A 2 6.64 6.79 -20.12
CA LEU A 2 5.37 7.44 -19.69
C LEU A 2 5.56 8.87 -19.16
N LYS A 3 6.55 9.11 -18.28
CA LYS A 3 6.88 10.45 -17.78
C LYS A 3 7.15 11.44 -18.91
N THR A 4 7.89 11.03 -19.93
CA THR A 4 8.24 11.88 -21.07
C THR A 4 6.99 12.24 -21.88
N ILE A 5 6.10 11.27 -22.14
CA ILE A 5 4.83 11.48 -22.84
C ILE A 5 3.94 12.44 -22.06
N ILE A 6 3.75 12.21 -20.77
CA ILE A 6 2.94 13.09 -19.91
C ILE A 6 3.49 14.52 -19.94
N LEU A 7 4.81 14.69 -19.75
CA LEU A 7 5.43 16.01 -19.71
C LEU A 7 5.41 16.73 -21.06
N SER A 8 5.38 16.01 -22.20
CA SER A 8 5.30 16.63 -23.54
C SER A 8 3.87 17.04 -23.95
N GLU A 9 2.86 16.42 -23.36
CA GLU A 9 1.45 16.66 -23.69
C GLU A 9 0.71 17.51 -22.66
N LEU A 10 1.24 17.68 -21.45
CA LEU A 10 0.65 18.55 -20.44
C LEU A 10 0.88 20.02 -20.75
N SER A 11 -0.18 20.81 -20.56
CA SER A 11 -0.08 22.27 -20.67
C SER A 11 0.93 22.83 -19.66
N PRO A 12 1.94 23.62 -20.10
CA PRO A 12 2.92 24.22 -19.20
C PRO A 12 2.32 25.07 -18.08
N GLU A 13 1.14 25.63 -18.31
CA GLU A 13 0.43 26.47 -17.34
C GLU A 13 0.00 25.72 -16.09
N LEU A 14 -0.22 24.39 -16.19
CA LEU A 14 -0.58 23.55 -15.06
C LEU A 14 0.54 23.37 -14.01
N PHE A 15 1.78 23.68 -14.39
CA PHE A 15 2.92 23.65 -13.49
C PHE A 15 3.21 25.01 -12.83
N GLN A 16 2.35 26.00 -13.03
CA GLN A 16 2.50 27.28 -12.35
C GLN A 16 2.17 27.13 -10.87
N TYR A 17 3.19 27.31 -10.05
CA TYR A 17 3.05 27.35 -8.61
C TYR A 17 2.44 28.70 -8.21
N LYS A 18 1.37 28.67 -7.45
CA LYS A 18 0.92 29.88 -6.76
C LYS A 18 1.70 30.02 -5.48
N LEU A 19 2.65 30.95 -5.44
CA LEU A 19 3.37 31.31 -4.23
C LEU A 19 2.37 31.87 -3.21
N THR A 20 2.28 31.25 -2.03
CA THR A 20 1.36 31.67 -0.98
C THR A 20 2.05 32.43 0.15
N ASN A 21 3.29 32.07 0.47
CA ASN A 21 4.07 32.76 1.50
C ASN A 21 5.56 32.46 1.37
N VAL A 22 6.41 33.36 1.89
CA VAL A 22 7.85 33.17 2.04
C VAL A 22 8.24 33.61 3.43
N GLN A 23 8.83 32.70 4.22
CA GLN A 23 9.38 33.01 5.53
C GLN A 23 10.91 32.94 5.47
N ILE A 24 11.57 34.04 5.81
CA ILE A 24 13.03 34.15 5.81
C ILE A 24 13.51 34.25 7.25
N SER A 25 14.42 33.38 7.65
CA SER A 25 15.15 33.45 8.91
C SER A 25 16.65 33.54 8.66
N LYS A 26 17.44 33.83 9.69
CA LYS A 26 18.93 33.91 9.59
C LYS A 26 19.58 32.58 9.13
N LYS A 27 18.86 31.44 9.19
CA LYS A 27 19.41 30.10 8.89
C LYS A 27 18.66 29.34 7.82
N SER A 28 17.46 29.78 7.38
CA SER A 28 16.64 29.08 6.42
C SER A 28 15.63 30.00 5.74
N THR A 29 15.29 29.66 4.51
CA THR A 29 14.15 30.23 3.79
C THR A 29 13.13 29.13 3.54
N ILE A 30 11.87 29.34 3.96
CA ILE A 30 10.76 28.44 3.73
C ILE A 30 9.83 29.08 2.71
N ILE A 31 9.58 28.37 1.62
CA ILE A 31 8.70 28.80 0.54
C ILE A 31 7.42 27.97 0.57
N TYR A 32 6.28 28.62 0.70
CA TYR A 32 4.95 28.00 0.64
C TYR A 32 4.35 28.22 -0.74
N TYR A 33 3.84 27.15 -1.35
CA TYR A 33 3.18 27.21 -2.65
C TYR A 33 2.02 26.24 -2.73
N THR A 34 1.08 26.50 -3.63
CA THR A 34 -0.02 25.60 -3.96
C THR A 34 0.06 25.18 -5.42
N ILE A 35 -0.37 23.95 -5.71
CA ILE A 35 -0.51 23.40 -7.05
C ILE A 35 -1.98 22.99 -7.23
N ASP A 36 -2.58 23.33 -8.36
CA ASP A 36 -3.93 22.86 -8.69
C ASP A 36 -3.89 21.39 -9.15
N THR A 37 -3.98 20.49 -8.17
CA THR A 37 -3.97 19.05 -8.42
C THR A 37 -5.22 18.55 -9.13
N VAL A 38 -6.35 19.28 -9.09
CA VAL A 38 -7.61 18.90 -9.75
C VAL A 38 -7.51 19.13 -11.27
N SER A 39 -6.98 20.28 -11.67
CA SER A 39 -6.77 20.59 -13.11
C SER A 39 -5.70 19.69 -13.71
N ILE A 40 -4.60 19.43 -13.01
CA ILE A 40 -3.56 18.48 -13.44
C ILE A 40 -4.15 17.09 -13.71
N LYS A 41 -5.01 16.58 -12.83
CA LYS A 41 -5.67 15.28 -13.03
C LYS A 41 -6.55 15.24 -14.26
N LYS A 42 -7.37 16.27 -14.48
CA LYS A 42 -8.28 16.34 -15.63
C LYS A 42 -7.53 16.22 -16.96
N GLU A 43 -6.27 16.67 -17.01
CA GLU A 43 -5.44 16.56 -18.22
C GLU A 43 -4.62 15.25 -18.27
N ILE A 44 -4.09 14.76 -17.15
CA ILE A 44 -3.29 13.52 -17.13
C ILE A 44 -4.13 12.30 -17.50
N ILE A 45 -5.35 12.18 -17.00
CA ILE A 45 -6.20 11.00 -17.23
C ILE A 45 -6.44 10.74 -18.74
N PRO A 46 -6.86 11.73 -19.54
CA PRO A 46 -7.01 11.54 -20.99
C PRO A 46 -5.71 11.16 -21.71
N ILE A 47 -4.57 11.72 -21.29
CA ILE A 47 -3.26 11.39 -21.88
C ILE A 47 -2.93 9.91 -21.63
N ILE A 48 -3.07 9.44 -20.38
CA ILE A 48 -2.81 8.05 -20.03
C ILE A 48 -3.75 7.12 -20.79
N ASN A 49 -5.04 7.43 -20.85
CA ASN A 49 -6.02 6.60 -21.54
C ASN A 49 -5.75 6.49 -23.06
N ARG A 50 -5.22 7.54 -23.70
CA ARG A 50 -4.84 7.49 -25.12
C ARG A 50 -3.65 6.58 -25.39
N HIS A 51 -2.66 6.58 -24.52
CA HIS A 51 -1.40 5.85 -24.73
C HIS A 51 -1.38 4.45 -24.10
N TYR A 52 -2.28 4.19 -23.15
CA TYR A 52 -2.28 2.96 -22.32
C TYR A 52 -3.70 2.44 -22.08
N SER A 53 -4.52 2.32 -23.14
CA SER A 53 -5.92 1.88 -23.07
C SER A 53 -6.12 0.47 -22.44
N THR A 54 -5.06 -0.28 -22.27
CA THR A 54 -5.07 -1.64 -21.67
C THR A 54 -4.45 -1.71 -20.27
N ILE A 55 -3.90 -0.59 -19.76
CA ILE A 55 -3.31 -0.56 -18.42
C ILE A 55 -4.28 0.15 -17.50
N SER A 56 -4.89 -0.59 -16.56
CA SER A 56 -5.60 0.04 -15.44
C SER A 56 -4.57 0.74 -14.55
N VAL A 57 -4.32 2.02 -14.79
CA VAL A 57 -3.44 2.81 -13.92
C VAL A 57 -4.18 3.07 -12.63
N ASN A 58 -3.63 2.59 -11.53
CA ASN A 58 -4.18 2.82 -10.21
C ASN A 58 -3.87 4.26 -9.78
N TYR A 59 -4.86 5.16 -9.89
CA TYR A 59 -4.71 6.58 -9.53
C TYR A 59 -4.84 6.85 -8.02
N SER A 60 -5.12 5.83 -7.22
CA SER A 60 -5.52 6.01 -5.83
C SER A 60 -4.37 6.40 -4.88
N THR A 61 -3.12 6.15 -5.27
CA THR A 61 -1.96 6.40 -4.38
C THR A 61 -1.59 7.87 -4.24
N LEU A 62 -2.12 8.77 -5.08
CA LEU A 62 -1.73 10.18 -5.12
C LEU A 62 -2.71 11.16 -4.45
N LEU A 63 -3.83 10.66 -3.87
CA LEU A 63 -4.91 11.54 -3.45
C LEU A 63 -5.47 11.20 -2.07
N PRO A 64 -5.68 12.22 -1.23
CA PRO A 64 -6.43 12.01 -0.01
C PRO A 64 -7.85 11.54 -0.35
N SER A 65 -8.23 10.36 0.14
CA SER A 65 -9.57 9.82 -0.05
C SER A 65 -10.59 10.67 0.69
N THR A 66 -11.63 11.12 -0.02
CA THR A 66 -12.87 11.56 0.63
C THR A 66 -13.58 10.31 1.13
N LYS A 67 -13.49 10.07 2.42
CA LYS A 67 -13.80 8.80 3.08
C LYS A 67 -15.31 8.50 3.04
N LYS A 68 -15.74 7.56 2.20
CA LYS A 68 -16.87 6.70 2.56
C LYS A 68 -16.32 5.29 2.70
N LEU A 69 -16.24 4.82 3.95
CA LEU A 69 -15.89 3.43 4.26
C LEU A 69 -16.94 2.51 3.62
N PRO A 70 -16.54 1.32 3.11
CA PRO A 70 -17.52 0.32 2.70
C PRO A 70 -18.43 0.00 3.88
N PRO A 71 -19.74 -0.16 3.64
CA PRO A 71 -20.65 -0.63 4.69
C PRO A 71 -20.12 -1.94 5.29
N GLN A 72 -20.22 -2.08 6.61
CA GLN A 72 -19.71 -3.26 7.32
C GLN A 72 -20.38 -4.55 6.83
N GLU A 73 -21.68 -4.49 6.47
CA GLU A 73 -22.43 -5.62 5.91
C GLU A 73 -21.84 -6.09 4.58
N VAL A 74 -21.36 -5.16 3.74
CA VAL A 74 -20.72 -5.49 2.45
C VAL A 74 -19.39 -6.17 2.70
N VAL A 75 -18.57 -5.62 3.60
CA VAL A 75 -17.24 -6.18 3.90
C VAL A 75 -17.34 -7.54 4.59
N SER A 76 -18.37 -7.77 5.43
CA SER A 76 -18.59 -9.07 6.07
C SER A 76 -18.94 -10.20 5.11
N GLY A 77 -19.26 -9.87 3.83
CA GLY A 77 -19.44 -10.84 2.74
C GLY A 77 -18.15 -11.32 2.09
N LEU A 78 -16.99 -10.76 2.44
CA LEU A 78 -15.70 -11.26 1.97
C LEU A 78 -15.40 -12.66 2.52
N TYR A 79 -14.81 -13.51 1.66
CA TYR A 79 -14.48 -14.90 2.00
C TYR A 79 -13.08 -15.25 1.51
N LEU A 80 -12.09 -14.98 2.33
CA LEU A 80 -10.66 -15.12 2.01
C LEU A 80 -10.03 -16.28 2.77
N ILE A 81 -9.11 -16.99 2.14
CA ILE A 81 -8.24 -17.94 2.88
C ILE A 81 -7.12 -17.19 3.60
N TYR A 82 -6.56 -17.80 4.63
CA TYR A 82 -5.37 -17.26 5.28
C TYR A 82 -4.17 -17.24 4.33
N PRO A 83 -3.38 -16.14 4.32
CA PRO A 83 -2.19 -16.04 3.46
C PRO A 83 -1.02 -16.92 3.93
N CYS A 84 -1.08 -17.46 5.14
CA CYS A 84 -0.10 -18.39 5.69
C CYS A 84 -0.81 -19.56 6.35
N LYS A 85 -0.28 -20.79 6.19
CA LYS A 85 -0.81 -21.99 6.85
C LYS A 85 -0.70 -21.84 8.37
N ASN A 86 -1.71 -22.36 9.08
CA ASN A 86 -1.77 -22.36 10.55
C ASN A 86 -1.77 -20.97 11.20
N SER A 87 -1.91 -19.90 10.43
CA SER A 87 -2.08 -18.55 10.98
C SER A 87 -3.50 -18.30 11.48
N THR A 88 -3.66 -17.33 12.35
CA THR A 88 -4.94 -16.83 12.87
C THR A 88 -4.89 -15.31 12.91
N ILE A 89 -6.04 -14.67 13.01
CA ILE A 89 -6.07 -13.22 13.24
C ILE A 89 -5.42 -12.92 14.59
N PRO A 90 -4.36 -12.08 14.62
CA PRO A 90 -3.69 -11.75 15.87
C PRO A 90 -4.59 -10.97 16.82
N GLN A 91 -4.53 -11.28 18.12
CA GLN A 91 -5.31 -10.58 19.15
C GLN A 91 -4.69 -9.23 19.56
N LYS A 92 -3.39 -9.05 19.31
CA LYS A 92 -2.68 -7.82 19.69
C LYS A 92 -3.08 -6.66 18.76
N VAL A 93 -3.64 -5.59 19.32
CA VAL A 93 -4.13 -4.41 18.60
C VAL A 93 -3.05 -3.81 17.68
N ASN A 94 -1.79 -3.79 18.12
CA ASN A 94 -0.69 -3.22 17.33
C ASN A 94 -0.35 -4.00 16.05
N LEU A 95 -0.90 -5.19 15.86
CA LEU A 95 -0.72 -6.02 14.66
C LEU A 95 -1.91 -5.93 13.69
N LEU A 96 -2.92 -5.14 14.06
CA LEU A 96 -4.17 -5.00 13.30
C LEU A 96 -4.24 -3.65 12.61
N PRO A 97 -5.14 -3.50 11.61
CA PRO A 97 -5.45 -2.20 11.02
C PRO A 97 -5.80 -1.13 12.06
N ASN A 98 -5.52 0.13 11.72
CA ASN A 98 -5.71 1.32 12.54
C ASN A 98 -4.70 1.51 13.70
N ALA A 99 -3.85 0.54 13.99
CA ALA A 99 -2.83 0.70 15.02
C ALA A 99 -1.89 1.89 14.72
N PRO A 100 -1.63 2.79 15.68
CA PRO A 100 -0.80 3.95 15.45
C PRO A 100 0.66 3.55 15.19
N ARG A 101 1.28 4.18 14.20
CA ARG A 101 2.71 4.06 13.86
C ARG A 101 3.40 5.39 14.19
N ILE A 102 3.56 5.69 15.48
CA ILE A 102 4.05 6.98 16.00
C ILE A 102 5.42 7.35 15.43
N TYR A 103 6.28 6.36 15.16
CA TYR A 103 7.63 6.56 14.63
C TYR A 103 7.67 7.23 13.25
N ARG A 104 6.55 7.18 12.49
CA ARG A 104 6.41 7.79 11.16
C ARG A 104 5.19 8.70 11.02
N ASN A 105 4.48 8.95 12.10
CA ASN A 105 3.19 9.67 12.12
C ASN A 105 2.19 9.11 11.10
N GLY A 106 1.92 7.84 11.22
CA GLY A 106 1.02 7.09 10.34
C GLY A 106 0.21 6.04 11.09
N VAL A 107 -0.54 5.25 10.33
CA VAL A 107 -1.32 4.13 10.83
C VAL A 107 -0.89 2.83 10.17
N HIS A 108 -1.16 1.72 10.82
CA HIS A 108 -1.08 0.38 10.26
C HIS A 108 -2.29 0.14 9.39
N ARG A 109 -2.12 -0.25 8.13
CA ARG A 109 -3.23 -0.48 7.20
C ARG A 109 -3.59 -1.95 7.04
N GLY A 110 -2.76 -2.84 7.54
CA GLY A 110 -2.86 -4.27 7.33
C GLY A 110 -2.89 -5.09 8.62
N ILE A 111 -2.73 -6.39 8.43
CA ILE A 111 -2.60 -7.40 9.47
C ILE A 111 -1.18 -7.94 9.42
N ASP A 112 -0.48 -7.94 10.57
CA ASP A 112 0.84 -8.56 10.70
C ASP A 112 0.65 -10.00 11.21
N PHE A 113 0.70 -10.97 10.30
CA PHE A 113 0.64 -12.39 10.63
C PHE A 113 2.01 -12.86 11.14
N TYR A 114 2.06 -13.35 12.38
CA TYR A 114 3.27 -13.96 12.92
C TYR A 114 3.56 -15.28 12.23
N VAL A 115 4.66 -15.31 11.51
CA VAL A 115 5.20 -16.50 10.85
C VAL A 115 6.71 -16.42 10.83
N ASP A 116 7.37 -17.56 10.83
CA ASP A 116 8.81 -17.62 10.76
C ASP A 116 9.34 -17.10 9.44
N TRP A 117 10.57 -16.60 9.45
CA TRP A 117 11.26 -16.18 8.25
C TRP A 117 11.39 -17.36 7.26
N GLY A 118 10.97 -17.15 6.02
CA GLY A 118 10.96 -18.20 5.00
C GLY A 118 9.71 -19.09 4.99
N SER A 119 8.66 -18.77 5.76
CA SER A 119 7.38 -19.49 5.68
C SER A 119 6.67 -19.24 4.37
N PRO A 120 6.04 -20.26 3.74
CA PRO A 120 5.29 -20.08 2.50
C PRO A 120 4.12 -19.10 2.64
N VAL A 121 3.98 -18.23 1.63
CA VAL A 121 2.91 -17.23 1.52
C VAL A 121 2.03 -17.56 0.32
N TYR A 122 0.72 -17.52 0.52
CA TYR A 122 -0.29 -17.93 -0.46
C TYR A 122 -1.21 -16.78 -0.85
N ALA A 123 -1.64 -16.75 -2.11
CA ALA A 123 -2.68 -15.82 -2.57
C ALA A 123 -4.01 -16.09 -1.86
N VAL A 124 -4.55 -15.07 -1.18
CA VAL A 124 -5.81 -15.19 -0.41
C VAL A 124 -7.03 -15.43 -1.31
N GLU A 125 -6.94 -15.01 -2.57
CA GLU A 125 -7.95 -15.18 -3.61
C GLU A 125 -7.27 -15.12 -4.99
N SER A 126 -7.95 -15.62 -6.04
CA SER A 126 -7.49 -15.54 -7.43
C SER A 126 -7.39 -14.10 -7.89
N GLY A 127 -6.45 -13.80 -8.80
CA GLY A 127 -6.28 -12.44 -9.32
C GLY A 127 -5.13 -12.31 -10.30
N GLU A 128 -4.85 -11.06 -10.67
CA GLU A 128 -3.73 -10.70 -11.54
C GLU A 128 -2.65 -9.95 -10.75
N ILE A 129 -1.40 -10.32 -10.94
CA ILE A 129 -0.26 -9.62 -10.34
C ILE A 129 -0.13 -8.26 -11.02
N ILE A 130 -0.27 -7.18 -10.25
CA ILE A 130 -0.07 -5.81 -10.76
C ILE A 130 1.30 -5.24 -10.35
N ARG A 131 1.95 -5.83 -9.33
CA ARG A 131 3.29 -5.46 -8.88
C ARG A 131 3.98 -6.66 -8.20
N ALA A 132 5.29 -6.81 -8.45
CA ALA A 132 6.16 -7.78 -7.77
C ALA A 132 7.57 -7.20 -7.69
N ASP A 133 8.05 -6.91 -6.49
CA ASP A 133 9.31 -6.21 -6.25
C ASP A 133 10.48 -7.18 -6.07
N HIS A 134 10.81 -7.95 -7.12
CA HIS A 134 11.90 -8.93 -7.09
C HIS A 134 13.28 -8.34 -6.77
N ASN A 135 13.50 -7.09 -7.17
CA ASN A 135 14.80 -6.40 -7.07
C ASN A 135 14.83 -5.37 -5.93
N PHE A 136 14.05 -5.60 -4.87
CA PHE A 136 14.09 -4.72 -3.71
C PHE A 136 15.49 -4.74 -3.08
N ILE A 137 16.02 -3.56 -2.82
CA ILE A 137 17.32 -3.37 -2.16
C ILE A 137 17.05 -2.66 -0.83
N GLU A 138 17.52 -3.29 0.26
CA GLU A 138 17.38 -2.72 1.59
C GLU A 138 18.20 -1.43 1.73
N ILE A 139 17.59 -0.40 2.26
CA ILE A 139 18.26 0.87 2.55
C ILE A 139 19.07 0.78 3.86
N SER A 140 20.04 1.69 4.05
CA SER A 140 20.79 1.72 5.31
C SER A 140 19.91 2.17 6.49
N SER A 141 20.26 1.72 7.71
CA SER A 141 19.58 2.10 8.95
C SER A 141 19.53 3.61 9.16
N GLU A 142 20.61 4.31 8.85
CA GLU A 142 20.72 5.77 8.99
C GLU A 142 19.77 6.48 8.02
N PHE A 143 19.73 6.03 6.77
CA PHE A 143 18.85 6.63 5.77
C PHE A 143 17.38 6.38 6.12
N ARG A 144 17.02 5.15 6.52
CA ARG A 144 15.68 4.81 7.00
C ARG A 144 15.27 5.71 8.17
N LYS A 145 16.12 5.86 9.19
CA LYS A 145 15.88 6.71 10.34
C LYS A 145 15.66 8.17 9.95
N SER A 146 16.48 8.68 9.02
CA SER A 146 16.33 10.04 8.48
C SER A 146 14.99 10.24 7.79
N LEU A 147 14.57 9.31 6.92
CA LEU A 147 13.27 9.35 6.24
C LEU A 147 12.10 9.36 7.24
N LEU A 148 12.12 8.45 8.21
CA LEU A 148 11.05 8.33 9.21
C LEU A 148 10.95 9.57 10.10
N ASN A 149 12.09 10.19 10.45
CA ASN A 149 12.09 11.46 11.15
C ASN A 149 11.49 12.60 10.30
N LYS A 150 11.75 12.60 9.00
CA LYS A 150 11.11 13.57 8.09
C LYS A 150 9.61 13.35 8.01
N THR A 151 9.13 12.09 7.82
CA THR A 151 7.70 11.79 7.79
C THR A 151 7.00 12.17 9.10
N LYS A 152 7.66 11.94 10.24
CA LYS A 152 7.15 12.35 11.54
C LYS A 152 6.97 13.87 11.65
N ARG A 153 7.91 14.66 11.09
CA ARG A 153 7.85 16.14 11.10
C ARG A 153 6.79 16.69 10.13
N THR A 154 6.62 16.06 8.97
CA THR A 154 5.64 16.49 7.96
C THR A 154 4.20 16.11 8.29
N GLY A 155 4.02 15.23 9.28
CA GLY A 155 2.69 14.84 9.75
C GLY A 155 2.06 13.68 8.96
N TYR A 156 2.74 13.12 7.95
CA TYR A 156 2.27 11.97 7.19
C TYR A 156 3.44 11.22 6.54
N THR A 157 3.21 9.95 6.22
CA THR A 157 4.16 9.16 5.41
C THR A 157 3.74 9.23 3.95
N PRO A 158 4.56 9.81 3.04
CA PRO A 158 4.28 9.79 1.61
C PRO A 158 4.09 8.36 1.07
N PRO A 159 3.16 8.15 0.12
CA PRO A 159 2.89 6.81 -0.44
C PRO A 159 4.13 6.15 -1.03
N ASP A 160 4.98 6.88 -1.74
CA ASP A 160 6.23 6.38 -2.32
C ASP A 160 7.20 5.84 -1.26
N ILE A 161 7.37 6.54 -0.13
CA ILE A 161 8.17 6.03 0.99
C ILE A 161 7.53 4.78 1.59
N PHE A 162 6.21 4.78 1.77
CA PHE A 162 5.51 3.64 2.32
C PHE A 162 5.61 2.42 1.41
N GLU A 163 5.28 2.58 0.12
CA GLU A 163 5.16 1.47 -0.81
C GLU A 163 6.50 0.93 -1.33
N HIS A 164 7.51 1.81 -1.50
CA HIS A 164 8.79 1.41 -2.09
C HIS A 164 9.91 1.18 -1.07
N ILE A 165 9.71 1.56 0.18
CA ILE A 165 10.72 1.41 1.24
C ILE A 165 10.17 0.58 2.39
N LEU A 166 9.03 1.02 2.99
CA LEU A 166 8.54 0.42 4.21
C LEU A 166 7.88 -0.93 4.01
N LEU A 167 7.24 -1.19 2.86
CA LEU A 167 6.70 -2.51 2.54
C LEU A 167 7.79 -3.53 2.20
N GLY A 168 9.00 -3.08 1.84
CA GLY A 168 10.08 -3.98 1.45
C GLY A 168 9.77 -4.73 0.15
N GLN A 169 10.25 -5.96 0.05
CA GLN A 169 9.91 -6.85 -1.05
C GLN A 169 8.43 -7.21 -0.97
N SER A 170 7.64 -6.87 -1.99
CA SER A 170 6.19 -6.95 -1.93
C SER A 170 5.55 -7.42 -3.23
N ILE A 171 4.34 -8.00 -3.09
CA ILE A 171 3.46 -8.44 -4.18
C ILE A 171 2.12 -7.74 -4.03
N PHE A 172 1.56 -7.24 -5.15
CA PHE A 172 0.21 -6.68 -5.22
C PHE A 172 -0.61 -7.52 -6.19
N ILE A 173 -1.75 -8.02 -5.73
CA ILE A 173 -2.69 -8.84 -6.51
C ILE A 173 -4.00 -8.09 -6.66
N ASP A 174 -4.40 -7.83 -7.89
CA ASP A 174 -5.70 -7.27 -8.24
C ASP A 174 -6.73 -8.38 -8.40
N HIS A 175 -7.75 -8.38 -7.58
CA HIS A 175 -8.87 -9.33 -7.61
C HIS A 175 -10.07 -8.80 -8.41
N GLY A 176 -9.94 -7.60 -9.03
CA GLY A 176 -11.06 -6.97 -9.72
C GLY A 176 -12.21 -6.60 -8.79
N PHE A 177 -13.43 -6.69 -9.30
CA PHE A 177 -14.68 -6.40 -8.60
C PHE A 177 -15.43 -7.66 -8.14
N ASP A 178 -14.86 -8.84 -8.34
CA ASP A 178 -15.56 -10.12 -8.19
C ASP A 178 -15.71 -10.52 -6.73
N ILE A 179 -14.78 -10.14 -5.87
CA ILE A 179 -14.76 -10.55 -4.46
C ILE A 179 -15.52 -9.60 -3.53
N LEU A 180 -15.79 -8.37 -3.97
CA LEU A 180 -16.55 -7.39 -3.18
C LEU A 180 -17.39 -6.50 -4.10
N PRO A 181 -18.73 -6.62 -4.11
CA PRO A 181 -19.58 -5.82 -4.98
C PRO A 181 -19.36 -4.32 -4.82
N GLY A 182 -19.13 -3.63 -5.94
CA GLY A 182 -18.94 -2.19 -5.99
C GLY A 182 -17.53 -1.68 -5.60
N TYR A 183 -16.61 -2.59 -5.28
CA TYR A 183 -15.23 -2.26 -4.96
C TYR A 183 -14.25 -3.13 -5.74
N ARG A 184 -13.25 -2.52 -6.35
CA ARG A 184 -12.06 -3.22 -6.81
C ARG A 184 -11.22 -3.54 -5.58
N ALA A 185 -10.82 -4.79 -5.45
CA ALA A 185 -10.03 -5.25 -4.32
C ALA A 185 -8.60 -5.57 -4.74
N VAL A 186 -7.62 -5.05 -4.00
CA VAL A 186 -6.19 -5.31 -4.22
C VAL A 186 -5.55 -5.78 -2.92
N SER A 187 -5.03 -7.01 -2.91
CA SER A 187 -4.27 -7.51 -1.76
C SER A 187 -2.78 -7.21 -1.91
N ILE A 188 -2.14 -6.89 -0.80
CA ILE A 188 -0.70 -6.60 -0.69
C ILE A 188 -0.08 -7.58 0.28
N TYR A 189 1.04 -8.17 -0.14
CA TYR A 189 1.87 -9.08 0.64
C TYR A 189 3.25 -8.45 0.77
N ALA A 190 3.66 -8.09 1.96
CA ALA A 190 4.86 -7.30 2.19
C ALA A 190 5.83 -7.95 3.19
N HIS A 191 7.02 -7.38 3.30
CA HIS A 191 8.14 -7.89 4.09
C HIS A 191 8.61 -9.27 3.64
N LEU A 192 8.44 -9.62 2.36
CA LEU A 192 8.83 -10.92 1.85
C LEU A 192 10.36 -11.10 1.87
N SER A 193 10.81 -12.34 2.00
CA SER A 193 12.21 -12.74 1.82
C SER A 193 12.49 -13.27 0.42
N HIS A 194 11.44 -13.73 -0.26
CA HIS A 194 11.50 -14.26 -1.62
C HIS A 194 10.16 -14.12 -2.33
N ILE A 195 10.20 -13.84 -3.63
CA ILE A 195 9.05 -13.86 -4.54
C ILE A 195 9.33 -14.95 -5.59
N ASN A 196 8.38 -15.85 -5.81
CA ASN A 196 8.53 -16.92 -6.80
C ASN A 196 8.70 -16.33 -8.20
N SER A 197 9.60 -16.89 -9.02
CA SER A 197 10.05 -16.31 -10.29
C SER A 197 8.93 -16.13 -11.33
N PHE A 198 7.85 -16.90 -11.26
CA PHE A 198 6.67 -16.75 -12.13
C PHE A 198 5.73 -15.63 -11.70
N ILE A 199 5.87 -15.09 -10.49
CA ILE A 199 5.09 -13.94 -9.99
C ILE A 199 5.66 -12.67 -10.59
N LYS A 200 5.01 -12.14 -11.60
CA LYS A 200 5.41 -10.93 -12.33
C LYS A 200 4.16 -10.18 -12.82
N PRO A 201 4.22 -8.86 -13.00
CA PRO A 201 3.08 -8.09 -13.50
C PRO A 201 2.44 -8.72 -14.75
N GLY A 202 1.11 -8.83 -14.76
CA GLY A 202 0.31 -9.49 -15.79
C GLY A 202 0.14 -11.00 -15.60
N ALA A 203 0.87 -11.66 -14.69
CA ALA A 203 0.64 -13.07 -14.38
C ALA A 203 -0.64 -13.26 -13.56
N LYS A 204 -1.41 -14.31 -13.88
CA LYS A 204 -2.57 -14.72 -13.09
C LYS A 204 -2.16 -15.72 -12.02
N VAL A 205 -2.78 -15.61 -10.86
CA VAL A 205 -2.62 -16.54 -9.75
C VAL A 205 -3.97 -17.07 -9.30
N ASN A 206 -3.98 -18.29 -8.81
CA ASN A 206 -5.18 -18.91 -8.26
C ASN A 206 -5.19 -18.74 -6.72
N LYS A 207 -6.38 -18.72 -6.15
CA LYS A 207 -6.58 -18.83 -4.70
C LYS A 207 -5.79 -20.00 -4.13
N GLY A 208 -5.01 -19.76 -3.08
CA GLY A 208 -4.18 -20.77 -2.45
C GLY A 208 -2.88 -21.12 -3.18
N GLN A 209 -2.56 -20.45 -4.29
CA GLN A 209 -1.28 -20.61 -4.96
C GLN A 209 -0.17 -19.97 -4.11
N GLU A 210 0.94 -20.69 -3.95
CA GLU A 210 2.13 -20.15 -3.29
C GLU A 210 2.79 -19.08 -4.14
N ILE A 211 2.99 -17.88 -3.57
CA ILE A 211 3.49 -16.70 -4.28
C ILE A 211 4.89 -16.26 -3.83
N GLY A 212 5.33 -16.68 -2.67
CA GLY A 212 6.63 -16.31 -2.11
C GLY A 212 6.82 -16.80 -0.69
N LEU A 213 7.80 -16.25 -0.01
CA LEU A 213 8.17 -16.60 1.36
C LEU A 213 8.17 -15.35 2.25
N SER A 214 7.68 -15.50 3.48
CA SER A 214 7.71 -14.44 4.51
C SER A 214 9.14 -14.03 4.88
N GLY A 215 9.29 -12.82 5.36
CA GLY A 215 10.58 -12.29 5.77
C GLY A 215 10.43 -11.08 6.69
N ASN A 216 11.31 -10.11 6.53
CA ASN A 216 11.27 -8.85 7.25
C ASN A 216 11.81 -7.66 6.43
N SER A 217 11.90 -7.79 5.09
CA SER A 217 12.41 -6.71 4.22
C SER A 217 11.66 -5.39 4.45
N GLY A 218 12.33 -4.24 4.33
CA GLY A 218 11.78 -2.92 4.60
C GLY A 218 11.59 -2.57 6.08
N THR A 219 11.87 -3.51 7.00
CA THR A 219 11.79 -3.28 8.45
C THR A 219 13.13 -2.79 9.01
N GLU A 220 13.14 -2.28 10.24
CA GLU A 220 14.37 -1.82 10.87
C GLU A 220 15.39 -2.97 11.11
N PRO A 221 15.01 -4.17 11.57
CA PRO A 221 15.95 -5.28 11.66
C PRO A 221 16.58 -5.68 10.33
N ALA A 222 15.83 -5.64 9.23
CA ALA A 222 16.35 -5.95 7.90
C ALA A 222 17.48 -4.98 7.49
N THR A 223 17.35 -3.69 7.82
CA THR A 223 18.42 -2.69 7.52
C THR A 223 19.73 -2.98 8.26
N ARG A 224 19.71 -3.83 9.28
CA ARG A 224 20.88 -4.33 10.02
C ARG A 224 21.32 -5.72 9.55
N GLY A 225 20.69 -6.29 8.53
CA GLY A 225 20.97 -7.62 8.03
C GLY A 225 20.52 -8.76 8.95
N THR A 226 19.59 -8.51 9.90
CA THR A 226 19.05 -9.54 10.79
C THR A 226 17.68 -10.04 10.30
N ARG A 227 17.27 -11.24 10.76
CA ARG A 227 15.96 -11.82 10.45
C ARG A 227 14.94 -11.63 11.58
N GLU A 228 15.27 -10.77 12.54
CA GLU A 228 14.43 -10.49 13.69
C GLU A 228 13.08 -9.91 13.27
N ASN A 229 12.04 -10.20 14.06
CA ASN A 229 10.68 -9.74 13.85
C ASN A 229 10.12 -10.10 12.47
N ALA A 230 10.50 -11.26 11.91
CA ALA A 230 9.91 -11.79 10.69
C ALA A 230 8.39 -11.93 10.86
N HIS A 231 7.65 -11.50 9.84
CA HIS A 231 6.19 -11.61 9.78
C HIS A 231 5.73 -11.36 8.34
N LEU A 232 4.52 -11.77 8.03
CA LEU A 232 3.84 -11.31 6.81
C LEU A 232 2.97 -10.11 7.16
N HIS A 233 3.27 -8.95 6.57
CA HIS A 233 2.33 -7.83 6.55
C HIS A 233 1.39 -7.99 5.35
N TRP A 234 0.09 -8.07 5.61
CA TRP A 234 -0.93 -8.23 4.59
C TRP A 234 -1.97 -7.12 4.65
N GLU A 235 -2.29 -6.50 3.50
CA GLU A 235 -3.33 -5.47 3.38
C GLU A 235 -4.37 -5.88 2.33
N LEU A 236 -5.60 -5.38 2.47
CA LEU A 236 -6.59 -5.37 1.41
C LEU A 236 -7.07 -3.94 1.16
N LEU A 237 -6.73 -3.41 0.00
CA LEU A 237 -7.22 -2.12 -0.46
C LEU A 237 -8.55 -2.31 -1.19
N LEU A 238 -9.49 -1.42 -0.92
CA LEU A 238 -10.84 -1.40 -1.50
C LEU A 238 -11.03 -0.06 -2.20
N GLN A 239 -11.19 -0.10 -3.52
CA GLN A 239 -11.22 1.07 -4.39
C GLN A 239 -12.56 1.20 -5.09
N ASN A 240 -13.10 2.40 -5.14
CA ASN A 240 -14.27 2.73 -5.96
C ASN A 240 -14.20 4.19 -6.46
N LYS A 241 -15.26 4.69 -7.10
CA LYS A 241 -15.32 6.08 -7.59
C LYS A 241 -15.15 7.17 -6.52
N ASN A 242 -15.33 6.82 -5.24
CA ASN A 242 -15.21 7.75 -4.12
C ASN A 242 -13.82 7.76 -3.48
N GLY A 243 -12.91 6.87 -3.92
CA GLY A 243 -11.54 6.77 -3.42
C GLY A 243 -11.15 5.37 -2.97
N GLU A 244 -10.10 5.31 -2.16
CA GLU A 244 -9.51 4.09 -1.62
C GLU A 244 -9.65 4.04 -0.11
N THR A 245 -9.93 2.85 0.40
CA THR A 245 -9.89 2.51 1.83
C THR A 245 -9.14 1.18 1.99
N TYR A 246 -8.76 0.84 3.22
CA TYR A 246 -8.26 -0.52 3.53
C TYR A 246 -9.25 -1.26 4.42
N LEU A 247 -9.18 -2.58 4.39
CA LEU A 247 -10.04 -3.46 5.18
C LEU A 247 -10.01 -3.07 6.67
N GLY A 248 -11.17 -2.78 7.23
CA GLY A 248 -11.33 -2.42 8.63
C GLY A 248 -10.90 -1.00 8.99
N GLN A 249 -10.64 -0.12 8.00
CA GLN A 249 -10.25 1.27 8.25
C GLN A 249 -11.26 1.98 9.17
N GLY A 250 -10.74 2.58 10.26
CA GLY A 250 -11.52 3.39 11.18
C GLY A 250 -12.40 2.63 12.16
N LEU A 251 -12.46 1.29 12.08
CA LEU A 251 -13.20 0.48 13.04
C LEU A 251 -12.46 0.40 14.39
N PRO A 252 -13.17 0.50 15.52
CA PRO A 252 -12.61 0.17 16.83
C PRO A 252 -12.33 -1.33 16.93
N TYR A 253 -11.48 -1.72 17.88
CA TYR A 253 -11.04 -3.12 18.02
C TYR A 253 -12.19 -4.10 18.19
N GLU A 254 -13.20 -3.72 18.96
CA GLU A 254 -14.36 -4.54 19.30
C GLU A 254 -15.21 -4.91 18.06
N GLU A 255 -15.16 -4.09 17.01
CA GLU A 255 -15.83 -4.33 15.73
C GLU A 255 -14.86 -4.96 14.71
N LEU A 256 -13.62 -4.48 14.70
CA LEU A 256 -12.59 -4.92 13.76
C LEU A 256 -12.23 -6.39 13.93
N TYR A 257 -11.94 -6.85 15.16
CA TYR A 257 -11.49 -8.21 15.41
C TYR A 257 -12.54 -9.27 15.02
N PRO A 258 -13.83 -9.13 15.39
CA PRO A 258 -14.87 -10.03 14.91
C PRO A 258 -15.06 -10.00 13.38
N LEU A 259 -14.96 -8.81 12.74
CA LEU A 259 -15.04 -8.68 11.29
C LEU A 259 -13.93 -9.48 10.60
N LEU A 260 -12.67 -9.31 11.01
CA LEU A 260 -11.53 -10.02 10.43
C LEU A 260 -11.67 -11.54 10.58
N ASN A 261 -12.18 -12.02 11.71
CA ASN A 261 -12.45 -13.46 11.92
C ASN A 261 -13.59 -14.00 11.06
N LYS A 262 -14.51 -13.15 10.56
CA LYS A 262 -15.53 -13.55 9.59
C LYS A 262 -15.01 -13.57 8.16
N VAL A 263 -14.13 -12.63 7.82
CA VAL A 263 -13.55 -12.49 6.47
C VAL A 263 -12.62 -13.67 6.14
N PHE A 264 -11.82 -14.13 7.11
CA PHE A 264 -10.89 -15.24 6.90
C PHE A 264 -11.49 -16.58 7.37
N PHE A 265 -11.37 -17.60 6.54
CA PHE A 265 -11.74 -18.97 6.87
C PHE A 265 -10.58 -19.95 6.60
N ARG A 266 -10.65 -21.13 7.25
CA ARG A 266 -9.63 -22.19 7.13
C ARG A 266 -9.98 -23.18 6.02
#